data_5c153ee292503abdb2669ad93e70f954
#
_entry.id   5c153ee292503abdb2669ad93e70f954
#
_cell.length_a   1.000
_cell.length_b   1.000
_cell.length_c   1.000
_cell.angle_alpha   90.00
_cell.angle_beta   90.00
_cell.angle_gamma   90.00
#
_symmetry.space_group_name_H-M   'P 1'
#
loop_
_entity.id
_entity.type
_entity.pdbx_description
1 polymer ?
#
loop_
_entity_poly.entity_id
_entity_poly.type
_entity_poly.pdbx_seq_one_letter_code
_entity_poly.pdbx_strand_id
1 'polypeptide(L)' 'MLKLPEIFDDAVIGTSQRIGLEDCIVYSADKVIEILSEDMSQEDALEHFDFNIAGAFVGDTTPIFVWSKTMQEIEETETH' A
#
# COMPACT_ATOMS: atom_id res chain seq x y z
N MET A 1 6.19 -13.68 -6.26
CA MET A 1 5.67 -12.41 -5.73
C MET A 1 4.88 -12.62 -4.46
N LEU A 2 5.13 -11.83 -3.45
CA LEU A 2 4.34 -11.85 -2.23
C LEU A 2 3.01 -11.12 -2.46
N LYS A 3 1.97 -11.62 -1.83
CA LYS A 3 0.61 -11.14 -2.03
C LYS A 3 -0.09 -11.03 -0.67
N LEU A 4 -0.91 -9.99 -0.53
CA LEU A 4 -1.79 -9.86 0.64
C LEU A 4 -2.95 -10.84 0.52
N PRO A 5 -3.68 -11.10 1.64
CA PRO A 5 -4.89 -11.92 1.59
C PRO A 5 -5.89 -11.43 0.54
N GLU A 6 -6.73 -12.34 0.07
CA GLU A 6 -7.67 -12.06 -1.02
C GLU A 6 -8.62 -10.90 -0.76
N ILE A 7 -8.92 -10.60 0.50
CA ILE A 7 -9.77 -9.47 0.84
C ILE A 7 -9.23 -8.15 0.27
N PHE A 8 -7.93 -8.09 0.00
CA PHE A 8 -7.28 -6.90 -0.53
C PHE A 8 -7.07 -6.94 -2.05
N ASP A 9 -7.60 -7.95 -2.74
CA ASP A 9 -7.42 -8.05 -4.19
C ASP A 9 -7.98 -6.82 -4.92
N ASP A 10 -9.05 -6.23 -4.42
CA ASP A 10 -9.62 -5.02 -5.02
C ASP A 10 -8.71 -3.81 -4.90
N ALA A 11 -7.70 -3.88 -4.04
CA ALA A 11 -6.73 -2.80 -3.87
C ALA A 11 -5.54 -2.92 -4.82
N VAL A 12 -5.43 -4.02 -5.58
CA VAL A 12 -4.32 -4.21 -6.51
C VAL A 12 -4.44 -3.21 -7.65
N ILE A 13 -3.37 -2.46 -7.90
CA ILE A 13 -3.28 -1.52 -9.01
C ILE A 13 -2.59 -2.18 -10.21
N GLY A 14 -1.62 -3.03 -9.95
CA GLY A 14 -0.84 -3.68 -11.00
C GLY A 14 0.43 -4.25 -10.43
N THR A 15 1.44 -4.35 -11.26
CA THR A 15 2.77 -4.80 -10.84
C THR A 15 3.79 -3.74 -11.19
N SER A 16 4.89 -3.71 -10.43
CA SER A 16 6.02 -2.84 -10.74
C SER A 16 7.14 -3.69 -11.34
N GLN A 17 7.76 -3.15 -12.38
CA GLN A 17 8.90 -3.78 -13.02
C GLN A 17 10.18 -3.09 -12.56
N ARG A 18 11.13 -3.88 -12.05
CA ARG A 18 12.41 -3.36 -11.59
C ARG A 18 13.51 -4.15 -12.28
N ILE A 19 14.49 -3.43 -12.81
CA ILE A 19 15.60 -4.05 -13.53
C ILE A 19 16.42 -4.95 -12.57
N GLY A 20 16.57 -6.21 -12.93
CA GLY A 20 17.36 -7.16 -12.15
C GLY A 20 16.66 -7.75 -10.93
N LEU A 21 15.38 -7.41 -10.70
CA LEU A 21 14.60 -7.90 -9.57
C LEU A 21 13.28 -8.48 -10.06
N GLU A 22 12.66 -9.31 -9.23
CA GLU A 22 11.33 -9.82 -9.53
C GLU A 22 10.30 -8.68 -9.42
N ASP A 23 9.24 -8.79 -10.21
CA ASP A 23 8.15 -7.84 -10.11
C ASP A 23 7.46 -7.95 -8.77
N CYS A 24 6.93 -6.83 -8.30
CA CYS A 24 6.17 -6.78 -7.06
C CYS A 24 4.73 -6.39 -7.37
N ILE A 25 3.79 -6.89 -6.57
CA ILE A 25 2.40 -6.45 -6.68
C ILE A 25 2.30 -5.07 -6.06
N VAL A 26 1.60 -4.16 -6.75
CA VAL A 26 1.40 -2.79 -6.28
C VAL A 26 -0.03 -2.64 -5.80
N TYR A 27 -0.19 -2.20 -4.56
CA TYR A 27 -1.49 -1.99 -3.92
C TYR A 27 -1.74 -0.51 -3.71
N SER A 28 -3.01 -0.11 -3.83
CA SER A 28 -3.44 1.22 -3.39
C SER A 28 -3.53 1.21 -1.87
N ALA A 29 -2.68 1.99 -1.21
CA ALA A 29 -2.72 2.10 0.24
C ALA A 29 -4.06 2.67 0.71
N ASP A 30 -4.59 3.66 0.00
CA ASP A 30 -5.89 4.25 0.30
C ASP A 30 -7.00 3.20 0.28
N LYS A 31 -6.97 2.32 -0.71
CA LYS A 31 -7.99 1.28 -0.85
C LYS A 31 -7.85 0.22 0.24
N VAL A 32 -6.62 -0.13 0.61
CA VAL A 32 -6.39 -1.07 1.70
C VAL A 32 -6.98 -0.51 3.01
N ILE A 33 -6.74 0.77 3.29
CA ILE A 33 -7.30 1.43 4.46
C ILE A 33 -8.82 1.44 4.41
N GLU A 34 -9.39 1.70 3.24
CA GLU A 34 -10.84 1.68 3.05
C GLU A 34 -11.43 0.31 3.38
N ILE A 35 -10.80 -0.75 2.90
CA ILE A 35 -11.26 -2.12 3.18
C ILE A 35 -11.17 -2.42 4.68
N LEU A 36 -10.07 -2.06 5.33
CA LEU A 36 -9.91 -2.26 6.76
C LEU A 36 -10.92 -1.46 7.56
N SER A 37 -11.30 -0.28 7.08
CA SER A 37 -12.22 0.60 7.78
C SER A 37 -13.65 0.10 7.80
N GLU A 38 -13.95 -0.97 7.09
CA GLU A 38 -15.27 -1.59 7.15
C GLU A 38 -15.52 -2.22 8.52
N ASP A 39 -14.45 -2.66 9.20
CA ASP A 39 -14.56 -3.37 10.47
C ASP A 39 -13.96 -2.56 11.65
N MET A 40 -13.36 -1.42 11.38
CA MET A 40 -12.71 -0.63 12.42
C MET A 40 -12.71 0.85 12.01
N SER A 41 -12.37 1.74 12.95
CA SER A 41 -12.27 3.16 12.63
C SER A 41 -11.12 3.39 11.66
N GLN A 42 -11.16 4.53 10.95
CA GLN A 42 -10.10 4.89 10.02
C GLN A 42 -8.75 5.01 10.74
N GLU A 43 -8.76 5.55 11.95
CA GLU A 43 -7.56 5.69 12.76
C GLU A 43 -6.96 4.33 13.09
N ASP A 44 -7.79 3.39 13.51
CA ASP A 44 -7.34 2.03 13.80
C ASP A 44 -6.87 1.32 12.52
N ALA A 45 -7.54 1.57 11.42
CA ALA A 45 -7.16 0.99 10.13
C ALA A 45 -5.76 1.45 9.70
N LEU A 46 -5.45 2.74 9.87
CA LEU A 46 -4.13 3.28 9.55
C LEU A 46 -3.06 2.63 10.42
N GLU A 47 -3.31 2.50 11.70
CA GLU A 47 -2.38 1.88 12.63
C GLU A 47 -2.17 0.41 12.29
N HIS A 48 -3.25 -0.31 12.02
CA HIS A 48 -3.17 -1.70 11.61
C HIS A 48 -2.35 -1.86 10.32
N PHE A 49 -2.57 -0.98 9.35
CA PHE A 49 -1.84 -0.99 8.09
C PHE A 49 -0.33 -0.82 8.34
N ASP A 50 0.04 0.18 9.13
CA ASP A 50 1.44 0.48 9.40
C ASP A 50 2.17 -0.66 10.10
N PHE A 51 1.55 -1.24 11.13
CA PHE A 51 2.23 -2.23 11.97
C PHE A 51 2.07 -3.66 11.48
N ASN A 52 0.95 -4.01 10.87
CA ASN A 52 0.64 -5.40 10.55
C ASN A 52 0.67 -5.72 9.06
N ILE A 53 0.65 -4.72 8.21
CA ILE A 53 0.66 -4.93 6.77
C ILE A 53 1.92 -4.35 6.14
N ALA A 54 2.09 -3.04 6.19
CA ALA A 54 3.24 -2.41 5.54
C ALA A 54 4.57 -2.83 6.18
N GLY A 55 4.58 -3.05 7.48
CA GLY A 55 5.78 -3.44 8.21
C GLY A 55 6.04 -4.95 8.28
N ALA A 56 5.10 -5.77 7.80
CA ALA A 56 5.19 -7.22 7.96
C ALA A 56 6.03 -7.91 6.89
N PHE A 57 6.28 -7.25 5.77
CA PHE A 57 6.98 -7.83 4.64
C PHE A 57 8.35 -7.20 4.47
N VAL A 58 9.33 -8.04 4.18
CA VAL A 58 10.70 -7.58 3.90
C VAL A 58 11.24 -8.35 2.70
N GLY A 59 12.18 -7.76 1.97
CA GLY A 59 12.84 -8.41 0.86
C GLY A 59 12.47 -7.83 -0.49
N ASP A 60 13.00 -8.44 -1.55
CA ASP A 60 12.92 -7.91 -2.91
C ASP A 60 11.53 -8.06 -3.54
N THR A 61 10.72 -8.98 -3.04
CA THR A 61 9.39 -9.24 -3.59
C THR A 61 8.27 -8.68 -2.73
N THR A 62 8.61 -7.83 -1.76
CA THR A 62 7.66 -7.18 -0.87
C THR A 62 6.63 -6.36 -1.66
N PRO A 63 5.34 -6.48 -1.35
CA PRO A 63 4.33 -5.66 -2.00
C PRO A 63 4.64 -4.17 -1.83
N ILE A 64 4.31 -3.40 -2.87
CA ILE A 64 4.52 -1.96 -2.88
C ILE A 64 3.18 -1.30 -2.59
N PHE A 65 3.19 -0.28 -1.72
CA PHE A 65 1.98 0.47 -1.38
C PHE A 65 2.12 1.89 -1.92
N VAL A 66 1.09 2.33 -2.65
CA VAL A 66 1.08 3.65 -3.28
C VAL A 66 -0.09 4.44 -2.71
N TRP A 67 0.19 5.66 -2.26
CA TRP A 67 -0.83 6.60 -1.81
C TRP A 67 -1.22 7.49 -2.98
N SER A 68 -2.52 7.65 -3.19
CA SER A 68 -3.03 8.55 -4.24
C SER A 68 -2.87 9.99 -3.77
N LYS A 69 -2.07 10.76 -4.50
CA LYS A 69 -1.85 12.18 -4.20
C LYS A 69 -1.86 12.99 -5.49
N THR A 70 -2.43 14.18 -5.42
CA THR A 70 -2.35 15.12 -6.54
C THR A 70 -0.96 15.76 -6.54
N MET A 71 -0.59 16.36 -7.67
CA MET A 71 0.67 17.08 -7.73
C MET A 71 0.73 18.21 -6.71
N GLN A 72 -0.39 18.85 -6.44
CA GLN A 72 -0.46 19.91 -5.44
C GLN A 72 -0.13 19.37 -4.04
N GLU A 73 -0.67 18.22 -3.68
CA GLU A 73 -0.38 17.59 -2.39
C GLU A 73 1.09 17.20 -2.27
N ILE A 74 1.68 16.71 -3.35
CA ILE A 74 3.09 16.34 -3.38
C ILE A 74 3.96 17.58 -3.19
N GLU A 75 3.65 18.66 -3.89
CA GLU A 75 4.39 19.91 -3.78
C GLU A 75 4.31 20.51 -2.38
N GLU A 76 3.14 20.46 -1.74
CA GLU A 76 2.98 20.94 -0.38
C GLU A 76 3.85 20.14 0.60
N THR A 77 3.97 18.82 0.36
CA THR A 77 4.79 17.96 1.20
C THR A 77 6.27 18.30 1.09
N GLU A 78 6.71 18.74 -0.08
CA GLU A 78 8.12 19.02 -0.35
C GLU A 78 8.58 20.42 0.03
N THR A 79 7.68 21.33 0.36
CA THR A 79 8.01 22.73 0.55
C THR A 79 8.39 23.14 1.98
N HIS A 80 8.69 22.21 2.81
CA HIS A 80 9.11 22.57 4.18
C HIS A 80 10.59 22.39 4.46
#